data_3bd3d5608a930df0e3cfa792578e5181
#
_entry.id   3bd3d5608a930df0e3cfa792578e5181
#
_cell.length_a   1.000
_cell.length_b   1.000
_cell.length_c   1.000
_cell.angle_alpha   90.00
_cell.angle_beta   90.00
_cell.angle_gamma   90.00
#
_symmetry.space_group_name_H-M   'P 1'
#
loop_
_entity.id
_entity.type
_entity.pdbx_description
1 polymer ?
#
loop_
_entity_poly.entity_id
_entity_poly.type
_entity_poly.pdbx_seq_one_letter_code
_entity_poly.pdbx_strand_id
1 'polypeptide(L)'
;TIEAEGANLLIGTPGRVSEIMDRMEFLDFRDLEILILDEADRLLGIDFQRQVNNILSRLPKQRRTGLFSATQTEAVEELAKAGLRDPVRVEVEVEAESNSKTPSDLHDEYLECEADKKSSQLVDLLIENKNKKLIVFFMTCASVDYWGLVLSNIPTLKYISLIPIHGNMKQKARNKALALFKKASRGVLLCTDVAARGLDISDIDYVVQYDPPQDPDVFIHRVGRTARLGKQGRAIVFLMPKETEYVEFMRSKRVSLQERRCSENASDVIPIIRTAAMRDRAVLEKGLKAFVSYFRAYKKHLCSRTLRWKNLEIGKLAMGYGLLYLPSMPEAKQGRRPLSSKGFTPIDGVKFEDIKFRDKSREKQRQQNLQARKERGQAEKRERGKKNSRKACATRDSSKGGRKLTRKRRRAIQTAEDREEINRDNSALKKLKKGSITEDEYAELTGLN
;
A
#
# COMPACT_ATOMS: atom_id res chain seq x y z
N THR A 1 22.36 10.90 -26.72
CA THR A 1 21.47 11.62 -25.77
C THR A 1 20.39 12.33 -26.59
N ILE A 2 19.17 12.50 -26.06
CA ILE A 2 18.07 13.21 -26.76
C ILE A 2 18.52 14.60 -27.24
N GLU A 3 19.36 15.25 -26.49
CA GLU A 3 19.94 16.57 -26.77
C GLU A 3 20.86 16.58 -28.02
N ALA A 4 21.58 15.51 -28.27
CA ALA A 4 22.55 15.43 -29.38
C ALA A 4 21.97 14.81 -30.66
N GLU A 5 20.99 13.91 -30.53
CA GLU A 5 20.51 13.06 -31.63
C GLU A 5 19.03 13.30 -31.94
N GLY A 6 18.33 14.09 -31.11
CA GLY A 6 16.88 14.23 -31.19
C GLY A 6 16.11 12.96 -30.80
N ALA A 7 14.80 12.98 -30.93
CA ALA A 7 13.94 11.81 -30.73
C ALA A 7 12.67 11.93 -31.54
N ASN A 8 12.37 10.89 -32.32
CA ASN A 8 11.12 10.81 -33.08
C ASN A 8 9.98 10.16 -32.29
N LEU A 9 10.31 9.46 -31.20
CA LEU A 9 9.36 8.77 -30.33
C LEU A 9 9.73 9.00 -28.88
N LEU A 10 8.81 9.55 -28.08
CA LEU A 10 8.94 9.72 -26.63
C LEU A 10 7.93 8.83 -25.93
N ILE A 11 8.41 7.86 -25.14
CA ILE A 11 7.56 6.98 -24.31
C ILE A 11 7.86 7.27 -22.84
N GLY A 12 6.83 7.56 -22.06
CA GLY A 12 7.02 7.85 -20.64
C GLY A 12 5.73 7.84 -19.84
N THR A 13 5.88 7.87 -18.51
CA THR A 13 4.77 8.10 -17.59
C THR A 13 4.49 9.61 -17.49
N PRO A 14 3.26 10.04 -17.15
CA PRO A 14 2.91 11.47 -17.11
C PRO A 14 3.85 12.31 -16.25
N GLY A 15 4.20 11.82 -15.04
CA GLY A 15 5.13 12.54 -14.16
C GLY A 15 6.51 12.73 -14.78
N ARG A 16 7.05 11.69 -15.45
CA ARG A 16 8.39 11.79 -16.08
C ARG A 16 8.36 12.66 -17.34
N VAL A 17 7.32 12.54 -18.15
CA VAL A 17 7.16 13.37 -19.36
C VAL A 17 7.02 14.84 -18.95
N SER A 18 6.15 15.15 -17.99
CA SER A 18 6.00 16.51 -17.46
C SER A 18 7.32 17.07 -16.92
N GLU A 19 8.07 16.29 -16.14
CA GLU A 19 9.39 16.68 -15.62
C GLU A 19 10.39 16.98 -16.74
N ILE A 20 10.44 16.16 -17.78
CA ILE A 20 11.32 16.37 -18.95
C ILE A 20 10.93 17.65 -19.67
N MET A 21 9.63 17.88 -19.91
CA MET A 21 9.12 19.09 -20.54
C MET A 21 9.41 20.36 -19.70
N ASP A 22 9.48 20.24 -18.39
CA ASP A 22 9.80 21.36 -17.49
C ASP A 22 11.31 21.67 -17.43
N ARG A 23 12.17 20.65 -17.63
CA ARG A 23 13.63 20.79 -17.48
C ARG A 23 14.37 21.03 -18.80
N MET A 24 13.83 20.54 -19.91
CA MET A 24 14.50 20.54 -21.21
C MET A 24 13.83 21.55 -22.13
N GLU A 25 14.26 22.80 -22.06
CA GLU A 25 13.72 23.91 -22.90
C GLU A 25 13.94 23.70 -24.39
N PHE A 26 14.94 22.88 -24.77
CA PHE A 26 15.23 22.57 -26.18
C PHE A 26 14.26 21.54 -26.80
N LEU A 27 13.42 20.85 -26.02
CA LEU A 27 12.42 19.93 -26.53
C LEU A 27 11.24 20.72 -27.13
N ASP A 28 11.19 20.72 -28.45
CA ASP A 28 10.10 21.33 -29.19
C ASP A 28 9.08 20.25 -29.62
N PHE A 29 7.83 20.48 -29.27
CA PHE A 29 6.73 19.58 -29.62
C PHE A 29 5.82 20.15 -30.70
N ARG A 30 6.21 21.25 -31.38
CA ARG A 30 5.38 21.89 -32.43
C ARG A 30 5.05 20.97 -33.57
N ASP A 31 5.96 20.06 -33.92
CA ASP A 31 5.81 19.09 -35.00
C ASP A 31 5.28 17.72 -34.52
N LEU A 32 4.71 17.65 -33.30
CA LEU A 32 4.12 16.43 -32.82
C LEU A 32 2.88 16.04 -33.60
N GLU A 33 2.96 14.97 -34.38
CA GLU A 33 1.87 14.46 -35.20
C GLU A 33 0.92 13.52 -34.43
N ILE A 34 1.44 12.68 -33.57
CA ILE A 34 0.69 11.60 -32.89
C ILE A 34 0.91 11.62 -31.40
N LEU A 35 -0.18 11.61 -30.65
CA LEU A 35 -0.21 11.39 -29.20
C LEU A 35 -0.98 10.11 -28.92
N ILE A 36 -0.40 9.21 -28.12
CA ILE A 36 -1.05 8.00 -27.63
C ILE A 36 -1.18 8.08 -26.11
N LEU A 37 -2.41 7.94 -25.64
CA LEU A 37 -2.76 7.85 -24.22
C LEU A 37 -3.19 6.42 -23.94
N ASP A 38 -2.28 5.62 -23.38
CA ASP A 38 -2.54 4.23 -23.02
C ASP A 38 -2.95 4.11 -21.55
N GLU A 39 -3.84 3.16 -21.25
CA GLU A 39 -4.47 3.00 -19.93
C GLU A 39 -5.08 4.33 -19.41
N ALA A 40 -5.91 4.97 -20.25
CA ALA A 40 -6.43 6.31 -20.01
C ALA A 40 -7.25 6.42 -18.71
N ASP A 41 -7.93 5.37 -18.28
CA ASP A 41 -8.62 5.30 -16.99
C ASP A 41 -7.68 5.54 -15.81
N ARG A 42 -6.42 5.10 -15.92
CA ARG A 42 -5.40 5.36 -14.92
C ARG A 42 -4.78 6.76 -15.05
N LEU A 43 -4.55 7.21 -16.28
CA LEU A 43 -3.97 8.53 -16.53
C LEU A 43 -4.84 9.65 -15.98
N LEU A 44 -6.15 9.43 -15.90
CA LEU A 44 -7.14 10.37 -15.38
C LEU A 44 -7.46 10.18 -13.90
N GLY A 45 -6.84 9.20 -13.26
CA GLY A 45 -6.88 9.08 -11.82
C GLY A 45 -6.30 10.34 -11.13
N ILE A 46 -6.73 10.58 -9.90
CA ILE A 46 -6.36 11.76 -9.08
C ILE A 46 -4.85 12.00 -9.06
N ASP A 47 -4.06 10.93 -9.13
CA ASP A 47 -2.60 10.99 -9.03
C ASP A 47 -1.91 11.65 -10.25
N PHE A 48 -2.50 11.53 -11.46
CA PHE A 48 -1.86 11.95 -12.71
C PHE A 48 -2.59 13.04 -13.47
N GLN A 49 -3.83 13.35 -13.13
CA GLN A 49 -4.67 14.32 -13.83
C GLN A 49 -3.97 15.67 -14.05
N ARG A 50 -3.28 16.17 -13.02
CA ARG A 50 -2.53 17.43 -13.12
C ARG A 50 -1.39 17.36 -14.13
N GLN A 51 -0.62 16.28 -14.13
CA GLN A 51 0.50 16.10 -15.06
C GLN A 51 0.00 15.91 -16.50
N VAL A 52 -1.05 15.13 -16.68
CA VAL A 52 -1.68 14.94 -17.99
C VAL A 52 -2.19 16.27 -18.56
N ASN A 53 -2.89 17.07 -17.76
CA ASN A 53 -3.35 18.39 -18.19
C ASN A 53 -2.20 19.34 -18.52
N ASN A 54 -1.11 19.31 -17.73
CA ASN A 54 0.09 20.10 -18.03
C ASN A 54 0.73 19.69 -19.37
N ILE A 55 0.84 18.38 -19.62
CA ILE A 55 1.37 17.86 -20.91
C ILE A 55 0.46 18.29 -22.06
N LEU A 56 -0.84 18.04 -21.98
CA LEU A 56 -1.80 18.34 -23.02
C LEU A 56 -1.83 19.85 -23.37
N SER A 57 -1.68 20.72 -22.41
CA SER A 57 -1.66 22.18 -22.61
C SER A 57 -0.45 22.67 -23.40
N ARG A 58 0.66 21.92 -23.42
CA ARG A 58 1.91 22.27 -24.11
C ARG A 58 2.04 21.64 -25.51
N LEU A 59 1.15 20.70 -25.85
CA LEU A 59 1.19 20.02 -27.13
C LEU A 59 0.37 20.77 -28.20
N PRO A 60 0.77 20.69 -29.48
CA PRO A 60 0.05 21.35 -30.57
C PRO A 60 -1.38 20.83 -30.68
N LYS A 61 -2.31 21.72 -31.03
CA LYS A 61 -3.72 21.35 -31.20
C LYS A 61 -3.95 20.51 -32.45
N GLN A 62 -3.12 20.71 -33.47
CA GLN A 62 -3.17 19.93 -34.71
C GLN A 62 -2.32 18.67 -34.57
N ARG A 63 -2.92 17.63 -33.97
CA ARG A 63 -2.32 16.31 -33.84
C ARG A 63 -3.39 15.24 -33.95
N ARG A 64 -3.01 14.03 -34.27
CA ARG A 64 -3.85 12.85 -34.12
C ARG A 64 -3.67 12.33 -32.68
N THR A 65 -4.76 12.03 -32.00
CA THR A 65 -4.71 11.51 -30.65
C THR A 65 -5.44 10.17 -30.59
N GLY A 66 -4.74 9.13 -30.16
CA GLY A 66 -5.31 7.81 -29.85
C GLY A 66 -5.44 7.65 -28.33
N LEU A 67 -6.62 7.24 -27.89
CA LEU A 67 -6.92 6.97 -26.50
C LEU A 67 -7.29 5.50 -26.35
N PHE A 68 -6.58 4.77 -25.50
CA PHE A 68 -6.81 3.37 -25.22
C PHE A 68 -7.14 3.17 -23.74
N SER A 69 -8.24 2.47 -23.46
CA SER A 69 -8.68 2.18 -22.09
C SER A 69 -9.40 0.85 -22.06
N ALA A 70 -9.17 0.07 -21.00
CA ALA A 70 -9.91 -1.16 -20.73
C ALA A 70 -11.27 -0.90 -20.06
N THR A 71 -11.42 0.27 -19.43
CA THR A 71 -12.65 0.66 -18.73
C THR A 71 -13.14 2.00 -19.22
N GLN A 72 -14.43 2.10 -19.42
CA GLN A 72 -15.11 3.34 -19.82
C GLN A 72 -15.60 4.06 -18.56
N THR A 73 -14.76 4.95 -18.04
CA THR A 73 -15.11 5.80 -16.91
C THR A 73 -15.60 7.16 -17.39
N GLU A 74 -16.38 7.86 -16.56
CA GLU A 74 -16.84 9.22 -16.85
C GLU A 74 -15.68 10.17 -17.18
N ALA A 75 -14.57 10.04 -16.44
CA ALA A 75 -13.34 10.81 -16.69
C ALA A 75 -12.71 10.51 -18.07
N VAL A 76 -12.75 9.26 -18.53
CA VAL A 76 -12.28 8.88 -19.88
C VAL A 76 -13.15 9.51 -20.95
N GLU A 77 -14.48 9.53 -20.75
CA GLU A 77 -15.40 10.20 -21.67
C GLU A 77 -15.22 11.71 -21.69
N GLU A 78 -15.01 12.33 -20.54
CA GLU A 78 -14.72 13.77 -20.45
C GLU A 78 -13.41 14.13 -21.17
N LEU A 79 -12.34 13.33 -21.00
CA LEU A 79 -11.10 13.56 -21.72
C LEU A 79 -11.27 13.35 -23.22
N ALA A 80 -12.02 12.34 -23.63
CA ALA A 80 -12.32 12.11 -25.04
C ALA A 80 -13.06 13.31 -25.66
N LYS A 81 -14.04 13.87 -24.97
CA LYS A 81 -14.78 15.06 -25.41
C LYS A 81 -13.91 16.32 -25.42
N ALA A 82 -13.05 16.51 -24.42
CA ALA A 82 -12.22 17.72 -24.27
C ALA A 82 -10.92 17.68 -25.10
N GLY A 83 -10.37 16.49 -25.33
CA GLY A 83 -9.03 16.31 -25.89
C GLY A 83 -8.98 15.71 -27.30
N LEU A 84 -10.08 15.15 -27.77
CA LEU A 84 -10.16 14.55 -29.11
C LEU A 84 -11.07 15.39 -30.02
N ARG A 85 -10.68 15.48 -31.27
CA ARG A 85 -11.46 16.16 -32.31
C ARG A 85 -12.10 15.09 -33.20
N ASP A 86 -13.43 15.07 -33.26
CA ASP A 86 -14.24 14.11 -34.03
C ASP A 86 -13.75 12.65 -33.89
N PRO A 87 -13.71 12.11 -32.65
CA PRO A 87 -13.11 10.80 -32.41
C PRO A 87 -13.95 9.67 -33.02
N VAL A 88 -13.30 8.79 -33.76
CA VAL A 88 -13.87 7.51 -34.16
C VAL A 88 -13.76 6.58 -32.95
N ARG A 89 -14.89 6.12 -32.45
CA ARG A 89 -14.96 5.16 -31.33
C ARG A 89 -14.90 3.73 -31.90
N VAL A 90 -13.91 2.99 -31.44
CA VAL A 90 -13.78 1.56 -31.73
C VAL A 90 -14.00 0.81 -30.42
N GLU A 91 -15.08 0.09 -30.32
CA GLU A 91 -15.42 -0.75 -29.19
C GLU A 91 -15.18 -2.21 -29.59
N VAL A 92 -14.25 -2.86 -28.90
CA VAL A 92 -13.97 -4.28 -29.10
C VAL A 92 -14.82 -5.05 -28.11
N GLU A 93 -15.94 -5.55 -28.57
CA GLU A 93 -16.73 -6.50 -27.78
C GLU A 93 -16.06 -7.86 -27.85
N VAL A 94 -15.74 -8.42 -26.70
CA VAL A 94 -15.42 -9.85 -26.61
C VAL A 94 -16.76 -10.57 -26.77
N GLU A 95 -16.86 -11.48 -27.74
CA GLU A 95 -18.05 -12.32 -27.94
C GLU A 95 -18.34 -13.08 -26.64
N ALA A 96 -19.13 -12.48 -25.78
CA ALA A 96 -19.67 -13.12 -24.60
C ALA A 96 -21.18 -13.13 -24.78
N GLU A 97 -21.79 -14.29 -24.63
CA GLU A 97 -23.26 -14.48 -24.62
C GLU A 97 -23.96 -13.68 -23.51
N SER A 98 -23.22 -12.91 -22.74
CA SER A 98 -23.69 -12.07 -21.65
C SER A 98 -22.97 -10.72 -21.66
N ASN A 99 -23.70 -9.70 -21.27
CA ASN A 99 -23.27 -8.29 -21.08
C ASN A 99 -22.15 -8.13 -20.00
N SER A 100 -21.21 -9.09 -19.93
CA SER A 100 -20.13 -9.17 -18.94
C SER A 100 -18.88 -8.38 -19.40
N LYS A 101 -18.22 -7.70 -18.46
CA LYS A 101 -16.93 -7.02 -18.69
C LYS A 101 -15.72 -7.94 -18.57
N THR A 102 -15.92 -9.21 -18.20
CA THR A 102 -14.86 -10.22 -18.12
C THR A 102 -14.99 -11.22 -19.27
N PRO A 103 -13.86 -11.76 -19.78
CA PRO A 103 -13.88 -12.77 -20.84
C PRO A 103 -14.72 -14.00 -20.47
N SER A 104 -15.37 -14.61 -21.44
CA SER A 104 -16.16 -15.86 -21.26
C SER A 104 -15.35 -17.02 -20.68
N ASP A 105 -14.07 -17.07 -20.99
CA ASP A 105 -13.14 -18.10 -20.54
C ASP A 105 -12.58 -17.84 -19.13
N LEU A 106 -13.05 -16.80 -18.44
CA LEU A 106 -12.63 -16.44 -17.09
C LEU A 106 -13.69 -16.86 -16.07
N HIS A 107 -13.29 -17.72 -15.14
CA HIS A 107 -14.10 -18.08 -13.98
C HIS A 107 -13.75 -17.15 -12.80
N ASP A 108 -14.65 -16.20 -12.54
CA ASP A 108 -14.52 -15.24 -11.43
C ASP A 108 -15.25 -15.76 -10.19
N GLU A 109 -14.50 -15.99 -9.12
CA GLU A 109 -15.02 -16.53 -7.86
C GLU A 109 -14.84 -15.50 -6.72
N TYR A 110 -15.67 -15.60 -5.68
CA TYR A 110 -15.37 -15.00 -4.39
C TYR A 110 -15.38 -16.05 -3.28
N LEU A 111 -14.54 -15.85 -2.28
CA LEU A 111 -14.45 -16.71 -1.10
C LEU A 111 -14.75 -15.85 0.12
N GLU A 112 -15.90 -16.13 0.76
CA GLU A 112 -16.25 -15.50 2.01
C GLU A 112 -15.62 -16.26 3.17
N CYS A 113 -14.76 -15.60 3.94
CA CYS A 113 -14.16 -16.17 5.13
C CYS A 113 -13.85 -15.14 6.20
N GLU A 114 -13.83 -15.57 7.45
CA GLU A 114 -13.44 -14.75 8.58
C GLU A 114 -11.99 -14.23 8.45
N ALA A 115 -11.73 -13.03 8.96
CA ALA A 115 -10.44 -12.37 8.82
C ALA A 115 -9.27 -13.20 9.41
N ASP A 116 -9.51 -13.96 10.46
CA ASP A 116 -8.54 -14.88 11.06
C ASP A 116 -8.36 -16.18 10.28
N LYS A 117 -9.26 -16.53 9.38
CA LYS A 117 -9.18 -17.71 8.51
C LYS A 117 -8.54 -17.43 7.14
N LYS A 118 -8.50 -16.15 6.70
CA LYS A 118 -8.00 -15.78 5.36
C LYS A 118 -6.61 -16.35 5.05
N SER A 119 -5.69 -16.30 6.01
CA SER A 119 -4.32 -16.79 5.82
C SER A 119 -4.26 -18.30 5.61
N SER A 120 -5.06 -19.05 6.36
CA SER A 120 -5.16 -20.52 6.22
C SER A 120 -5.78 -20.92 4.88
N GLN A 121 -6.84 -20.24 4.45
CA GLN A 121 -7.47 -20.44 3.15
C GLN A 121 -6.51 -20.11 1.98
N LEU A 122 -5.71 -19.02 2.12
CA LEU A 122 -4.69 -18.71 1.12
C LEU A 122 -3.66 -19.83 1.01
N VAL A 123 -3.14 -20.32 2.13
CA VAL A 123 -2.12 -21.39 2.13
C VAL A 123 -2.67 -22.66 1.50
N ASP A 124 -3.89 -23.04 1.83
CA ASP A 124 -4.55 -24.21 1.25
C ASP A 124 -4.71 -24.06 -0.27
N LEU A 125 -5.20 -22.91 -0.75
CA LEU A 125 -5.33 -22.61 -2.17
C LEU A 125 -3.99 -22.66 -2.91
N LEU A 126 -2.91 -22.19 -2.28
CA LEU A 126 -1.55 -22.25 -2.86
C LEU A 126 -1.06 -23.71 -2.95
N ILE A 127 -1.38 -24.56 -1.97
CA ILE A 127 -1.03 -25.99 -1.98
C ILE A 127 -1.80 -26.73 -3.08
N GLU A 128 -3.12 -26.50 -3.19
CA GLU A 128 -3.94 -27.07 -4.25
C GLU A 128 -3.39 -26.76 -5.65
N ASN A 129 -2.86 -25.55 -5.83
CA ASN A 129 -2.40 -25.05 -7.12
C ASN A 129 -0.87 -24.98 -7.24
N LYS A 130 -0.11 -25.77 -6.46
CA LYS A 130 1.38 -25.76 -6.39
C LYS A 130 2.10 -25.94 -7.73
N ASN A 131 1.45 -26.56 -8.70
CA ASN A 131 1.99 -26.84 -10.04
C ASN A 131 1.63 -25.75 -11.07
N LYS A 132 0.91 -24.71 -10.66
CA LYS A 132 0.43 -23.63 -11.51
C LYS A 132 1.21 -22.35 -11.29
N LYS A 133 1.00 -21.39 -12.17
CA LYS A 133 1.55 -20.05 -12.11
C LYS A 133 0.49 -19.07 -11.61
N LEU A 134 0.71 -18.51 -10.42
CA LEU A 134 -0.28 -17.69 -9.72
C LEU A 134 0.21 -16.27 -9.52
N ILE A 135 -0.75 -15.33 -9.45
CA ILE A 135 -0.52 -13.99 -8.92
C ILE A 135 -1.42 -13.80 -7.70
N VAL A 136 -0.85 -13.31 -6.59
CA VAL A 136 -1.60 -12.94 -5.39
C VAL A 136 -1.48 -11.43 -5.16
N PHE A 137 -2.61 -10.74 -5.19
CA PHE A 137 -2.68 -9.30 -4.98
C PHE A 137 -2.98 -8.95 -3.53
N PHE A 138 -2.13 -8.12 -2.96
CA PHE A 138 -2.32 -7.50 -1.64
C PHE A 138 -2.54 -6.00 -1.77
N MET A 139 -3.24 -5.42 -0.82
CA MET A 139 -3.59 -4.00 -0.84
C MET A 139 -2.38 -3.07 -0.64
N THR A 140 -1.35 -3.51 0.11
CA THR A 140 -0.21 -2.63 0.47
C THR A 140 1.15 -3.27 0.21
N CYS A 141 2.15 -2.44 -0.06
CA CYS A 141 3.55 -2.89 -0.18
C CYS A 141 4.05 -3.58 1.09
N ALA A 142 3.64 -3.08 2.27
CA ALA A 142 4.01 -3.67 3.55
C ALA A 142 3.39 -5.07 3.73
N SER A 143 2.17 -5.30 3.21
CA SER A 143 1.55 -6.63 3.20
C SER A 143 2.34 -7.60 2.31
N VAL A 144 2.77 -7.17 1.12
CA VAL A 144 3.62 -8.01 0.24
C VAL A 144 4.92 -8.38 0.91
N ASP A 145 5.60 -7.43 1.55
CA ASP A 145 6.84 -7.68 2.32
C ASP A 145 6.66 -8.67 3.46
N TYR A 146 5.53 -8.54 4.16
CA TYR A 146 5.21 -9.40 5.29
C TYR A 146 4.83 -10.81 4.85
N TRP A 147 3.86 -10.93 3.95
CA TRP A 147 3.39 -12.21 3.47
C TRP A 147 4.47 -12.96 2.68
N GLY A 148 5.32 -12.28 1.93
CA GLY A 148 6.49 -12.89 1.30
C GLY A 148 7.44 -13.54 2.31
N LEU A 149 7.65 -12.91 3.47
CA LEU A 149 8.47 -13.48 4.54
C LEU A 149 7.75 -14.61 5.29
N VAL A 150 6.49 -14.41 5.64
CA VAL A 150 5.71 -15.35 6.44
C VAL A 150 5.43 -16.64 5.70
N LEU A 151 4.92 -16.54 4.47
CA LEU A 151 4.60 -17.73 3.65
C LEU A 151 5.85 -18.58 3.38
N SER A 152 7.03 -17.94 3.24
CA SER A 152 8.30 -18.68 3.09
C SER A 152 8.71 -19.48 4.34
N ASN A 153 8.16 -19.14 5.51
CA ASN A 153 8.40 -19.85 6.76
C ASN A 153 7.41 -20.98 7.02
N ILE A 154 6.36 -21.12 6.20
CA ILE A 154 5.38 -22.22 6.32
C ILE A 154 5.95 -23.46 5.66
N PRO A 155 6.11 -24.58 6.42
CA PRO A 155 6.79 -25.78 5.93
C PRO A 155 6.15 -26.38 4.67
N THR A 156 4.82 -26.35 4.57
CA THR A 156 4.07 -26.90 3.43
C THR A 156 4.28 -26.13 2.13
N LEU A 157 4.71 -24.86 2.21
CA LEU A 157 4.99 -23.99 1.05
C LEU A 157 6.47 -23.97 0.66
N LYS A 158 7.34 -24.72 1.34
CA LYS A 158 8.80 -24.68 1.12
C LYS A 158 9.23 -24.97 -0.32
N TYR A 159 8.44 -25.73 -1.06
CA TYR A 159 8.73 -26.11 -2.45
C TYR A 159 8.05 -25.22 -3.48
N ILE A 160 7.33 -24.18 -3.04
CA ILE A 160 6.67 -23.21 -3.91
C ILE A 160 7.56 -21.97 -4.00
N SER A 161 7.89 -21.56 -5.22
CA SER A 161 8.64 -20.32 -5.45
C SER A 161 7.73 -19.11 -5.18
N LEU A 162 8.00 -18.37 -4.12
CA LEU A 162 7.26 -17.17 -3.73
C LEU A 162 8.11 -15.94 -4.10
N ILE A 163 7.61 -15.10 -5.00
CA ILE A 163 8.34 -13.96 -5.56
C ILE A 163 7.60 -12.67 -5.23
N PRO A 164 8.09 -11.86 -4.25
CA PRO A 164 7.45 -10.59 -3.92
C PRO A 164 7.85 -9.48 -4.90
N ILE A 165 6.86 -8.66 -5.32
CA ILE A 165 7.04 -7.45 -6.13
C ILE A 165 6.10 -6.33 -5.63
N HIS A 166 6.67 -5.14 -5.36
CA HIS A 166 5.89 -3.97 -4.99
C HIS A 166 6.60 -2.65 -5.29
N GLY A 167 5.86 -1.53 -5.22
CA GLY A 167 6.34 -0.20 -5.63
C GLY A 167 7.57 0.32 -4.88
N ASN A 168 7.73 -0.03 -3.60
CA ASN A 168 8.86 0.43 -2.77
C ASN A 168 10.19 -0.31 -3.05
N MET A 169 10.19 -1.34 -3.91
CA MET A 169 11.42 -2.02 -4.30
C MET A 169 12.21 -1.19 -5.31
N LYS A 170 13.55 -1.26 -5.21
CA LYS A 170 14.44 -0.68 -6.23
C LYS A 170 14.17 -1.31 -7.60
N GLN A 171 14.19 -0.51 -8.67
CA GLN A 171 13.82 -0.97 -10.02
C GLN A 171 14.63 -2.20 -10.48
N LYS A 172 15.94 -2.24 -10.20
CA LYS A 172 16.80 -3.41 -10.50
C LYS A 172 16.30 -4.69 -9.84
N ALA A 173 15.85 -4.61 -8.57
CA ALA A 173 15.30 -5.76 -7.84
C ALA A 173 13.94 -6.20 -8.41
N ARG A 174 13.07 -5.24 -8.79
CA ARG A 174 11.80 -5.52 -9.46
C ARG A 174 12.00 -6.23 -10.79
N ASN A 175 12.92 -5.72 -11.62
CA ASN A 175 13.24 -6.33 -12.92
C ASN A 175 13.77 -7.76 -12.76
N LYS A 176 14.66 -7.99 -11.76
CA LYS A 176 15.16 -9.33 -11.44
C LYS A 176 14.03 -10.28 -11.00
N ALA A 177 13.16 -9.84 -10.10
CA ALA A 177 12.03 -10.63 -9.61
C ALA A 177 11.05 -10.98 -10.75
N LEU A 178 10.73 -10.01 -11.59
CA LEU A 178 9.88 -10.20 -12.76
C LEU A 178 10.49 -11.18 -13.77
N ALA A 179 11.77 -11.02 -14.09
CA ALA A 179 12.49 -11.93 -14.99
C ALA A 179 12.52 -13.37 -14.44
N LEU A 180 12.70 -13.53 -13.12
CA LEU A 180 12.65 -14.83 -12.47
C LEU A 180 11.26 -15.45 -12.60
N PHE A 181 10.20 -14.68 -12.35
CA PHE A 181 8.83 -15.16 -12.45
C PHE A 181 8.44 -15.50 -13.91
N LYS A 182 8.85 -14.68 -14.89
CA LYS A 182 8.60 -14.95 -16.31
C LYS A 182 9.20 -16.28 -16.77
N LYS A 183 10.43 -16.59 -16.33
CA LYS A 183 11.12 -17.84 -16.69
C LYS A 183 10.56 -19.08 -15.98
N ALA A 184 9.87 -18.91 -14.87
CA ALA A 184 9.33 -20.02 -14.11
C ALA A 184 8.08 -20.58 -14.80
N SER A 185 7.98 -21.92 -14.89
CA SER A 185 6.77 -22.62 -15.35
C SER A 185 5.69 -22.70 -14.27
N ARG A 186 6.08 -22.56 -13.00
CA ARG A 186 5.21 -22.60 -11.81
C ARG A 186 5.75 -21.67 -10.74
N GLY A 187 4.89 -21.16 -9.89
CA GLY A 187 5.25 -20.29 -8.76
C GLY A 187 4.22 -19.21 -8.51
N VAL A 188 4.46 -18.43 -7.49
CA VAL A 188 3.51 -17.43 -6.99
C VAL A 188 4.17 -16.07 -6.97
N LEU A 189 3.61 -15.12 -7.70
CA LEU A 189 3.96 -13.71 -7.63
C LEU A 189 3.11 -13.03 -6.56
N LEU A 190 3.72 -12.51 -5.50
CA LEU A 190 3.05 -11.74 -4.46
C LEU A 190 3.23 -10.26 -4.80
N CYS A 191 2.14 -9.53 -5.03
CA CYS A 191 2.28 -8.16 -5.52
C CYS A 191 1.17 -7.21 -5.04
N THR A 192 1.39 -5.92 -5.31
CA THR A 192 0.36 -4.88 -5.27
C THR A 192 -0.11 -4.59 -6.71
N ASP A 193 -1.00 -3.62 -6.89
CA ASP A 193 -1.50 -3.18 -8.19
C ASP A 193 -0.41 -2.74 -9.19
N VAL A 194 0.85 -2.62 -8.73
CA VAL A 194 1.99 -2.41 -9.64
C VAL A 194 2.12 -3.52 -10.70
N ALA A 195 1.59 -4.71 -10.43
CA ALA A 195 1.57 -5.83 -11.38
C ALA A 195 0.23 -5.99 -12.11
N ALA A 196 -0.78 -5.18 -11.77
CA ALA A 196 -2.10 -5.27 -12.39
C ALA A 196 -2.12 -4.68 -13.81
N ARG A 197 -1.24 -3.72 -14.09
CA ARG A 197 -1.20 -2.97 -15.36
C ARG A 197 0.22 -2.91 -15.93
N GLY A 198 0.32 -2.77 -17.26
CA GLY A 198 1.58 -2.47 -17.97
C GLY A 198 2.69 -3.51 -17.87
N LEU A 199 2.49 -4.63 -17.13
CA LEU A 199 3.43 -5.73 -17.11
C LEU A 199 2.97 -6.83 -18.06
N ASP A 200 3.81 -7.13 -19.03
CA ASP A 200 3.65 -8.31 -19.85
C ASP A 200 4.01 -9.55 -19.02
N ILE A 201 3.02 -10.09 -18.34
CA ILE A 201 3.09 -11.36 -17.62
C ILE A 201 2.09 -12.30 -18.31
N SER A 202 2.63 -13.25 -19.05
CA SER A 202 1.86 -14.28 -19.74
C SER A 202 1.72 -15.53 -18.91
N ASP A 203 0.80 -16.40 -19.31
CA ASP A 203 0.64 -17.77 -18.80
C ASP A 203 0.33 -17.84 -17.30
N ILE A 204 -0.56 -16.97 -16.84
CA ILE A 204 -1.08 -17.02 -15.47
C ILE A 204 -2.33 -17.90 -15.46
N ASP A 205 -2.27 -18.95 -14.64
CA ASP A 205 -3.37 -19.89 -14.49
C ASP A 205 -4.41 -19.38 -13.49
N TYR A 206 -3.97 -18.67 -12.44
CA TYR A 206 -4.86 -18.25 -11.38
C TYR A 206 -4.48 -16.88 -10.80
N VAL A 207 -5.45 -15.99 -10.71
CA VAL A 207 -5.36 -14.69 -10.05
C VAL A 207 -6.06 -14.76 -8.71
N VAL A 208 -5.34 -14.46 -7.63
CA VAL A 208 -5.87 -14.40 -6.26
C VAL A 208 -5.85 -12.96 -5.78
N GLN A 209 -6.98 -12.40 -5.47
CA GLN A 209 -7.10 -11.12 -4.83
C GLN A 209 -7.32 -11.34 -3.33
N TYR A 210 -6.21 -11.46 -2.58
CA TYR A 210 -6.27 -11.63 -1.12
C TYR A 210 -6.98 -10.46 -0.44
N ASP A 211 -6.80 -9.27 -1.00
CA ASP A 211 -7.54 -8.08 -0.64
C ASP A 211 -8.24 -7.52 -1.88
N PRO A 212 -9.51 -7.08 -1.77
CA PRO A 212 -10.17 -6.32 -2.83
C PRO A 212 -9.32 -5.10 -3.22
N PRO A 213 -9.29 -4.70 -4.51
CA PRO A 213 -8.55 -3.52 -4.94
C PRO A 213 -9.17 -2.27 -4.33
N GLN A 214 -8.34 -1.28 -3.96
CA GLN A 214 -8.83 0.01 -3.42
C GLN A 214 -9.78 0.73 -4.38
N ASP A 215 -9.49 0.62 -5.68
CA ASP A 215 -10.32 1.11 -6.77
C ASP A 215 -10.98 -0.09 -7.45
N PRO A 216 -12.31 -0.14 -7.54
CA PRO A 216 -13.03 -1.26 -8.15
C PRO A 216 -12.68 -1.46 -9.64
N ASP A 217 -12.33 -0.38 -10.36
CA ASP A 217 -11.97 -0.48 -11.77
C ASP A 217 -10.64 -1.24 -11.97
N VAL A 218 -9.79 -1.29 -10.94
CA VAL A 218 -8.57 -2.11 -10.93
C VAL A 218 -8.88 -3.62 -10.90
N PHE A 219 -10.06 -4.02 -10.46
CA PHE A 219 -10.46 -5.44 -10.44
C PHE A 219 -10.29 -6.08 -11.83
N ILE A 220 -10.82 -5.43 -12.87
CA ILE A 220 -10.76 -5.92 -14.26
C ILE A 220 -9.30 -6.04 -14.72
N HIS A 221 -8.45 -5.08 -14.38
CA HIS A 221 -7.02 -5.13 -14.72
C HIS A 221 -6.25 -6.24 -13.99
N ARG A 222 -6.66 -6.58 -12.75
CA ARG A 222 -6.09 -7.71 -12.01
C ARG A 222 -6.48 -9.04 -12.64
N VAL A 223 -7.78 -9.26 -12.86
CA VAL A 223 -8.25 -10.52 -13.44
C VAL A 223 -7.80 -10.69 -14.89
N GLY A 224 -7.68 -9.61 -15.65
CA GLY A 224 -7.11 -9.60 -16.99
C GLY A 224 -5.62 -10.00 -17.09
N ARG A 225 -4.99 -10.45 -16.00
CA ARG A 225 -3.67 -11.11 -16.05
C ARG A 225 -3.77 -12.59 -16.42
N THR A 226 -4.94 -13.20 -16.29
CA THR A 226 -5.26 -14.57 -16.75
C THR A 226 -6.26 -14.53 -17.90
N ALA A 227 -6.69 -15.67 -18.41
CA ALA A 227 -7.64 -15.84 -19.52
C ALA A 227 -7.24 -15.04 -20.78
N ARG A 228 -5.97 -15.14 -21.17
CA ARG A 228 -5.45 -14.46 -22.35
C ARG A 228 -5.30 -15.44 -23.51
N LEU A 229 -5.50 -14.91 -24.73
CA LEU A 229 -5.31 -15.69 -25.99
C LEU A 229 -6.14 -16.96 -26.05
N GLY A 230 -7.41 -16.92 -25.60
CA GLY A 230 -8.34 -18.06 -25.64
C GLY A 230 -8.03 -19.18 -24.62
N LYS A 231 -7.14 -18.89 -23.63
CA LYS A 231 -6.91 -19.82 -22.52
C LYS A 231 -7.93 -19.61 -21.42
N GLN A 232 -8.42 -20.69 -20.84
CA GLN A 232 -9.23 -20.62 -19.62
C GLN A 232 -8.42 -20.05 -18.47
N GLY A 233 -9.02 -19.13 -17.71
CA GLY A 233 -8.43 -18.49 -16.55
C GLY A 233 -9.32 -18.60 -15.32
N ARG A 234 -8.74 -18.49 -14.15
CA ARG A 234 -9.48 -18.43 -12.88
C ARG A 234 -9.05 -17.22 -12.08
N ALA A 235 -10.03 -16.59 -11.45
CA ALA A 235 -9.75 -15.51 -10.51
C ALA A 235 -10.62 -15.67 -9.27
N ILE A 236 -10.07 -15.31 -8.11
CA ILE A 236 -10.80 -15.35 -6.84
C ILE A 236 -10.51 -14.11 -6.03
N VAL A 237 -11.53 -13.54 -5.40
CA VAL A 237 -11.41 -12.47 -4.42
C VAL A 237 -11.82 -12.97 -3.04
N PHE A 238 -10.99 -12.69 -2.03
CA PHE A 238 -11.29 -13.03 -0.64
C PHE A 238 -12.03 -11.88 0.01
N LEU A 239 -13.20 -12.19 0.55
CA LEU A 239 -14.07 -11.25 1.24
C LEU A 239 -14.30 -11.69 2.69
N MET A 240 -14.42 -10.73 3.58
CA MET A 240 -14.89 -10.99 4.94
C MET A 240 -16.43 -10.98 4.97
N PRO A 241 -17.08 -11.64 5.96
CA PRO A 241 -18.55 -11.75 5.99
C PRO A 241 -19.31 -10.41 5.89
N LYS A 242 -18.71 -9.32 6.37
CA LYS A 242 -19.29 -7.97 6.28
C LYS A 242 -18.95 -7.21 5.00
N GLU A 243 -18.33 -7.88 4.05
CA GLU A 243 -17.90 -7.33 2.75
C GLU A 243 -18.71 -7.91 1.58
N THR A 244 -19.68 -8.78 1.82
CA THR A 244 -20.49 -9.43 0.78
C THR A 244 -21.29 -8.46 -0.09
N GLU A 245 -21.62 -7.26 0.43
CA GLU A 245 -22.19 -6.17 -0.39
C GLU A 245 -21.28 -5.82 -1.60
N TYR A 246 -19.99 -6.17 -1.54
CA TYR A 246 -19.06 -5.99 -2.65
C TYR A 246 -19.41 -6.85 -3.87
N VAL A 247 -20.00 -8.03 -3.67
CA VAL A 247 -20.44 -8.91 -4.77
C VAL A 247 -21.54 -8.25 -5.60
N GLU A 248 -22.55 -7.69 -4.92
CA GLU A 248 -23.65 -6.96 -5.60
C GLU A 248 -23.11 -5.68 -6.30
N PHE A 249 -22.17 -4.99 -5.64
CA PHE A 249 -21.52 -3.84 -6.25
C PHE A 249 -20.75 -4.24 -7.53
N MET A 250 -20.04 -5.37 -7.53
CA MET A 250 -19.34 -5.87 -8.73
C MET A 250 -20.33 -6.30 -9.81
N ARG A 251 -21.47 -6.90 -9.43
CA ARG A 251 -22.57 -7.24 -10.36
C ARG A 251 -23.10 -5.98 -11.06
N SER A 252 -23.28 -4.86 -10.34
CA SER A 252 -23.67 -3.58 -10.94
C SER A 252 -22.65 -3.03 -11.93
N LYS A 253 -21.38 -3.43 -11.79
CA LYS A 253 -20.28 -3.14 -12.72
C LYS A 253 -20.18 -4.17 -13.86
N ARG A 254 -21.14 -5.09 -14.02
CA ARG A 254 -21.17 -6.18 -14.99
C ARG A 254 -20.05 -7.23 -14.80
N VAL A 255 -19.65 -7.46 -13.56
CA VAL A 255 -18.74 -8.54 -13.15
C VAL A 255 -19.52 -9.50 -12.28
N SER A 256 -19.73 -10.73 -12.75
CA SER A 256 -20.43 -11.78 -12.02
C SER A 256 -19.44 -12.64 -11.26
N LEU A 257 -19.57 -12.68 -9.93
CA LEU A 257 -18.74 -13.50 -9.06
C LEU A 257 -19.54 -14.71 -8.56
N GLN A 258 -18.96 -15.90 -8.71
CA GLN A 258 -19.54 -17.15 -8.20
C GLN A 258 -18.98 -17.44 -6.80
N GLU A 259 -19.84 -17.96 -5.92
CA GLU A 259 -19.40 -18.31 -4.58
C GLU A 259 -18.55 -19.59 -4.61
N ARG A 260 -17.36 -19.51 -3.99
CA ARG A 260 -16.54 -20.66 -3.64
C ARG A 260 -16.59 -20.87 -2.14
N ARG A 261 -16.89 -22.09 -1.71
CA ARG A 261 -16.90 -22.44 -0.29
C ARG A 261 -15.48 -22.48 0.27
N CYS A 262 -15.32 -22.09 1.53
CA CYS A 262 -14.09 -22.29 2.28
C CYS A 262 -13.71 -23.79 2.33
N SER A 263 -12.42 -24.07 2.25
CA SER A 263 -11.91 -25.41 2.51
C SER A 263 -12.06 -25.70 4.01
N GLU A 264 -12.78 -26.78 4.32
CA GLU A 264 -12.93 -27.25 5.70
C GLU A 264 -11.63 -27.86 6.26
N ASN A 265 -10.78 -28.35 5.35
CA ASN A 265 -9.51 -29.00 5.67
C ASN A 265 -8.32 -28.02 5.74
N ALA A 266 -8.53 -26.73 5.58
CA ALA A 266 -7.46 -25.74 5.64
C ALA A 266 -6.80 -25.74 7.02
N SER A 267 -5.53 -26.12 7.05
CA SER A 267 -4.74 -26.14 8.29
C SER A 267 -4.59 -24.73 8.87
N ASP A 268 -4.79 -24.60 10.18
CA ASP A 268 -4.56 -23.33 10.87
C ASP A 268 -3.07 -22.98 10.87
N VAL A 269 -2.72 -21.91 10.14
CA VAL A 269 -1.34 -21.43 10.03
C VAL A 269 -0.97 -20.36 11.05
N ILE A 270 -1.95 -19.85 11.81
CA ILE A 270 -1.70 -18.76 12.79
C ILE A 270 -0.67 -19.17 13.85
N PRO A 271 -0.70 -20.38 14.44
CA PRO A 271 0.32 -20.79 15.40
C PRO A 271 1.73 -20.79 14.82
N ILE A 272 1.88 -21.18 13.54
CA ILE A 272 3.16 -21.19 12.84
C ILE A 272 3.67 -19.75 12.66
N ILE A 273 2.79 -18.84 12.21
CA ILE A 273 3.11 -17.42 12.01
C ILE A 273 3.51 -16.77 13.34
N ARG A 274 2.76 -17.01 14.41
CA ARG A 274 3.04 -16.46 15.74
C ARG A 274 4.36 -16.98 16.29
N THR A 275 4.64 -18.27 16.10
CA THR A 275 5.93 -18.87 16.47
C THR A 275 7.09 -18.22 15.69
N ALA A 276 6.91 -17.99 14.39
CA ALA A 276 7.92 -17.26 13.59
C ALA A 276 8.13 -15.83 14.09
N ALA A 277 7.07 -15.11 14.47
CA ALA A 277 7.15 -13.76 15.04
C ALA A 277 7.84 -13.71 16.42
N MET A 278 7.70 -14.75 17.23
CA MET A 278 8.42 -14.89 18.50
C MET A 278 9.92 -15.17 18.31
N ARG A 279 10.28 -15.86 17.24
CA ARG A 279 11.67 -16.26 16.94
C ARG A 279 12.46 -15.21 16.14
N ASP A 280 11.76 -14.38 15.37
CA ASP A 280 12.41 -13.37 14.52
C ASP A 280 11.68 -12.03 14.58
N ARG A 281 12.41 -11.04 15.11
CA ARG A 281 11.92 -9.66 15.19
C ARG A 281 11.53 -9.07 13.82
N ALA A 282 12.16 -9.51 12.73
CA ALA A 282 11.80 -9.06 11.40
C ALA A 282 10.36 -9.43 11.03
N VAL A 283 9.91 -10.62 11.42
CA VAL A 283 8.52 -11.08 11.23
C VAL A 283 7.57 -10.23 12.08
N LEU A 284 7.91 -10.02 13.36
CA LEU A 284 7.11 -9.21 14.28
C LEU A 284 6.92 -7.78 13.74
N GLU A 285 8.02 -7.08 13.44
CA GLU A 285 7.97 -5.67 12.98
C GLU A 285 7.27 -5.52 11.63
N LYS A 286 7.55 -6.41 10.68
CA LYS A 286 6.86 -6.42 9.39
C LYS A 286 5.36 -6.72 9.54
N GLY A 287 4.99 -7.63 10.45
CA GLY A 287 3.58 -7.94 10.74
C GLY A 287 2.82 -6.73 11.27
N LEU A 288 3.38 -6.04 12.26
CA LEU A 288 2.82 -4.81 12.81
C LEU A 288 2.68 -3.72 11.73
N LYS A 289 3.74 -3.51 10.93
CA LYS A 289 3.72 -2.54 9.84
C LYS A 289 2.68 -2.88 8.75
N ALA A 290 2.59 -4.15 8.37
CA ALA A 290 1.62 -4.61 7.38
C ALA A 290 0.19 -4.41 7.85
N PHE A 291 -0.11 -4.79 9.08
CA PHE A 291 -1.42 -4.62 9.70
C PHE A 291 -1.86 -3.15 9.75
N VAL A 292 -0.99 -2.26 10.26
CA VAL A 292 -1.29 -0.82 10.34
C VAL A 292 -1.46 -0.22 8.94
N SER A 293 -0.59 -0.60 7.99
CA SER A 293 -0.66 -0.16 6.60
C SER A 293 -1.95 -0.62 5.92
N TYR A 294 -2.34 -1.89 6.12
CA TYR A 294 -3.61 -2.44 5.62
C TYR A 294 -4.80 -1.65 6.16
N PHE A 295 -4.86 -1.44 7.48
CA PHE A 295 -5.95 -0.69 8.11
C PHE A 295 -6.09 0.73 7.55
N ARG A 296 -4.97 1.44 7.35
CA ARG A 296 -4.95 2.78 6.76
C ARG A 296 -5.42 2.80 5.31
N ALA A 297 -4.98 1.80 4.53
CA ALA A 297 -5.40 1.63 3.14
C ALA A 297 -6.90 1.31 3.04
N TYR A 298 -7.38 0.40 3.90
CA TYR A 298 -8.79 0.03 3.97
C TYR A 298 -9.69 1.23 4.34
N LYS A 299 -9.24 2.09 5.25
CA LYS A 299 -9.97 3.33 5.61
C LYS A 299 -10.12 4.30 4.42
N LYS A 300 -9.17 4.27 3.48
CA LYS A 300 -9.15 5.12 2.28
C LYS A 300 -9.76 4.45 1.06
N HIS A 301 -10.39 3.30 1.22
CA HIS A 301 -10.95 2.53 0.11
C HIS A 301 -12.06 3.28 -0.60
N LEU A 302 -12.05 3.32 -1.94
CA LEU A 302 -13.07 4.03 -2.73
C LEU A 302 -14.45 3.38 -2.58
N CYS A 303 -14.50 2.06 -2.41
CA CYS A 303 -15.73 1.33 -2.09
C CYS A 303 -16.15 1.45 -0.62
N SER A 304 -15.92 2.58 0.03
CA SER A 304 -16.18 2.77 1.48
C SER A 304 -17.65 2.61 1.89
N ARG A 305 -18.58 2.57 0.93
CA ARG A 305 -20.01 2.27 1.18
C ARG A 305 -20.24 0.79 1.44
N THR A 306 -19.54 -0.10 0.71
CA THR A 306 -19.62 -1.55 0.82
C THR A 306 -18.54 -2.08 1.79
N LEU A 307 -17.31 -1.61 1.64
CA LEU A 307 -16.17 -1.97 2.47
C LEU A 307 -15.99 -0.97 3.61
N ARG A 308 -16.86 -1.05 4.62
CA ARG A 308 -16.92 -0.08 5.72
C ARG A 308 -15.85 -0.37 6.76
N TRP A 309 -14.82 0.48 6.86
CA TRP A 309 -13.76 0.33 7.86
C TRP A 309 -14.26 0.25 9.32
N LYS A 310 -15.43 0.84 9.62
CA LYS A 310 -16.09 0.77 10.93
C LYS A 310 -16.59 -0.62 11.28
N ASN A 311 -16.81 -1.47 10.29
CA ASN A 311 -17.28 -2.84 10.43
C ASN A 311 -16.11 -3.85 10.56
N LEU A 312 -14.85 -3.40 10.42
CA LEU A 312 -13.68 -4.26 10.57
C LEU A 312 -13.59 -4.83 11.97
N GLU A 313 -13.45 -6.14 12.06
CA GLU A 313 -13.17 -6.87 13.28
C GLU A 313 -11.67 -6.90 13.52
N ILE A 314 -11.17 -5.79 14.12
CA ILE A 314 -9.72 -5.57 14.32
C ILE A 314 -9.06 -6.74 15.05
N GLY A 315 -9.76 -7.36 16.03
CA GLY A 315 -9.23 -8.49 16.76
C GLY A 315 -9.01 -9.71 15.87
N LYS A 316 -10.00 -10.12 15.09
CA LYS A 316 -9.87 -11.25 14.13
C LYS A 316 -8.84 -10.94 13.04
N LEU A 317 -8.82 -9.70 12.55
CA LEU A 317 -7.85 -9.27 11.54
C LEU A 317 -6.41 -9.39 12.09
N ALA A 318 -6.17 -8.91 13.32
CA ALA A 318 -4.87 -9.02 13.97
C ALA A 318 -4.46 -10.49 14.22
N MET A 319 -5.43 -11.37 14.54
CA MET A 319 -5.19 -12.81 14.60
C MET A 319 -4.79 -13.37 13.24
N GLY A 320 -5.50 -13.02 12.16
CA GLY A 320 -5.17 -13.45 10.80
C GLY A 320 -3.77 -13.03 10.35
N TYR A 321 -3.29 -11.88 10.83
CA TYR A 321 -1.90 -11.44 10.66
C TYR A 321 -0.92 -12.12 11.65
N GLY A 322 -1.38 -13.00 12.54
CA GLY A 322 -0.54 -13.67 13.54
C GLY A 322 0.17 -12.73 14.49
N LEU A 323 -0.42 -11.56 14.79
CA LEU A 323 0.21 -10.59 15.69
C LEU A 323 0.31 -11.13 17.11
N LEU A 324 1.37 -10.74 17.83
CA LEU A 324 1.58 -11.12 19.23
C LEU A 324 0.87 -10.16 20.17
N TYR A 325 0.67 -8.90 19.76
CA TYR A 325 -0.05 -7.86 20.47
C TYR A 325 -0.68 -6.88 19.49
N LEU A 326 -1.70 -6.14 19.94
CA LEU A 326 -2.34 -5.11 19.14
C LEU A 326 -1.50 -3.82 19.15
N PRO A 327 -1.10 -3.28 17.99
CA PRO A 327 -0.40 -2.01 17.93
C PRO A 327 -1.31 -0.86 18.37
N SER A 328 -0.73 0.16 18.99
CA SER A 328 -1.45 1.39 19.30
C SER A 328 -1.71 2.16 17.99
N MET A 329 -2.97 2.24 17.60
CA MET A 329 -3.41 2.99 16.40
C MET A 329 -4.29 4.15 16.85
N PRO A 330 -3.83 5.40 16.74
CA PRO A 330 -4.65 6.57 17.04
C PRO A 330 -5.93 6.60 16.21
N GLU A 331 -5.86 6.16 14.96
CA GLU A 331 -6.98 6.13 14.02
C GLU A 331 -8.10 5.16 14.46
N ALA A 332 -7.74 4.07 15.14
CA ALA A 332 -8.71 3.11 15.67
C ALA A 332 -9.38 3.61 16.95
N LYS A 333 -8.77 4.59 17.63
CA LYS A 333 -9.28 5.23 18.85
C LYS A 333 -10.12 6.47 18.55
N GLN A 334 -10.04 7.01 17.32
CA GLN A 334 -10.82 8.18 16.92
C GLN A 334 -12.28 7.78 16.66
N GLY A 335 -13.19 8.29 17.47
CA GLY A 335 -14.62 8.11 17.34
C GLY A 335 -15.31 7.80 18.66
N ARG A 336 -16.65 7.90 18.68
CA ARG A 336 -17.49 7.61 19.89
C ARG A 336 -17.44 6.14 20.29
N ARG A 337 -17.02 5.22 19.41
CA ARG A 337 -16.87 3.78 19.69
C ARG A 337 -15.51 3.32 19.19
N PRO A 338 -14.61 2.88 20.05
CA PRO A 338 -13.35 2.22 19.64
C PRO A 338 -13.68 0.93 18.87
N LEU A 339 -12.86 0.60 17.90
CA LEU A 339 -13.01 -0.67 17.17
C LEU A 339 -12.78 -1.85 18.11
N SER A 340 -13.59 -2.89 17.94
CA SER A 340 -13.59 -4.05 18.81
C SER A 340 -12.31 -4.88 18.66
N SER A 341 -11.62 -5.13 19.77
CA SER A 341 -10.52 -6.10 19.85
C SER A 341 -11.00 -7.54 20.04
N LYS A 342 -12.30 -7.78 20.03
CA LYS A 342 -12.88 -9.12 20.16
C LYS A 342 -12.30 -10.07 19.12
N GLY A 343 -11.97 -11.29 19.53
CA GLY A 343 -11.34 -12.29 18.65
C GLY A 343 -9.83 -12.19 18.57
N PHE A 344 -9.17 -11.31 19.35
CA PHE A 344 -7.73 -11.29 19.52
C PHE A 344 -7.31 -11.86 20.85
N THR A 345 -6.41 -12.83 20.82
CA THR A 345 -5.78 -13.41 22.00
C THR A 345 -4.32 -13.00 22.03
N PRO A 346 -3.89 -12.09 22.93
CA PRO A 346 -2.48 -11.74 23.07
C PRO A 346 -1.67 -12.96 23.52
N ILE A 347 -0.35 -12.91 23.33
CA ILE A 347 0.55 -13.91 23.92
C ILE A 347 1.05 -13.36 25.23
N ASP A 348 0.78 -14.10 26.31
CA ASP A 348 1.26 -13.76 27.65
C ASP A 348 2.72 -14.21 27.86
N GLY A 349 3.43 -13.53 28.75
CA GLY A 349 4.79 -13.90 29.17
C GLY A 349 5.91 -13.55 28.18
N VAL A 350 5.63 -12.99 27.01
CA VAL A 350 6.66 -12.60 26.03
C VAL A 350 6.99 -11.11 26.16
N LYS A 351 8.25 -10.81 26.50
CA LYS A 351 8.77 -9.45 26.42
C LYS A 351 9.19 -9.15 24.99
N PHE A 352 8.40 -8.37 24.28
CA PHE A 352 8.63 -8.06 22.86
C PHE A 352 9.97 -7.35 22.60
N GLU A 353 10.53 -6.70 23.61
CA GLU A 353 11.86 -6.08 23.55
C GLU A 353 12.98 -7.11 23.46
N ASP A 354 12.77 -8.33 23.98
CA ASP A 354 13.77 -9.40 24.00
C ASP A 354 13.81 -10.21 22.71
N ILE A 355 12.80 -10.07 21.85
CA ILE A 355 12.79 -10.73 20.53
C ILE A 355 13.90 -10.12 19.67
N LYS A 356 14.83 -10.98 19.20
CA LYS A 356 15.99 -10.60 18.40
C LYS A 356 15.73 -10.79 16.91
N PHE A 357 16.49 -10.05 16.09
CA PHE A 357 16.53 -10.37 14.67
C PHE A 357 17.32 -11.67 14.46
N ARG A 358 16.82 -12.54 13.59
CA ARG A 358 17.56 -13.73 13.14
C ARG A 358 18.80 -13.33 12.35
N ASP A 359 18.75 -12.22 11.62
CA ASP A 359 19.91 -11.61 10.95
C ASP A 359 20.83 -10.97 11.97
N LYS A 360 22.07 -11.51 12.08
CA LYS A 360 23.09 -11.06 13.02
C LYS A 360 23.50 -9.60 12.81
N SER A 361 23.55 -9.14 11.55
CA SER A 361 23.94 -7.77 11.21
C SER A 361 22.89 -6.77 11.68
N ARG A 362 21.60 -7.05 11.42
CA ARG A 362 20.48 -6.23 11.90
C ARG A 362 20.37 -6.22 13.41
N GLU A 363 20.60 -7.36 14.05
CA GLU A 363 20.60 -7.44 15.52
C GLU A 363 21.73 -6.63 16.14
N LYS A 364 22.93 -6.68 15.57
CA LYS A 364 24.07 -5.84 16.00
C LYS A 364 23.74 -4.36 15.90
N GLN A 365 23.14 -3.94 14.78
CA GLN A 365 22.72 -2.56 14.58
C GLN A 365 21.63 -2.15 15.57
N ARG A 366 20.65 -3.03 15.85
CA ARG A 366 19.64 -2.79 16.87
C ARG A 366 20.24 -2.57 18.25
N GLN A 367 21.19 -3.41 18.65
CA GLN A 367 21.88 -3.29 19.94
C GLN A 367 22.64 -1.96 20.04
N GLN A 368 23.35 -1.57 18.99
CA GLN A 368 24.05 -0.28 18.93
C GLN A 368 23.06 0.89 19.08
N ASN A 369 21.94 0.85 18.37
CA ASN A 369 20.91 1.90 18.45
C ASN A 369 20.27 1.97 19.85
N LEU A 370 20.02 0.82 20.49
CA LEU A 370 19.49 0.76 21.85
C LEU A 370 20.48 1.34 22.87
N GLN A 371 21.76 1.03 22.72
CA GLN A 371 22.80 1.58 23.58
C GLN A 371 22.92 3.10 23.40
N ALA A 372 23.00 3.58 22.18
CA ALA A 372 23.03 5.02 21.89
C ALA A 372 21.79 5.77 22.44
N ARG A 373 20.60 5.15 22.37
CA ARG A 373 19.38 5.72 22.93
C ARG A 373 19.41 5.78 24.47
N LYS A 374 19.96 4.73 25.12
CA LYS A 374 20.17 4.74 26.58
C LYS A 374 21.14 5.84 27.00
N GLU A 375 22.25 6.00 26.29
CA GLU A 375 23.28 7.02 26.56
C GLU A 375 22.71 8.43 26.39
N ARG A 376 21.95 8.70 25.28
CA ARG A 376 21.26 9.98 25.06
C ARG A 376 20.26 10.27 26.19
N GLY A 377 19.42 9.29 26.57
CA GLY A 377 18.46 9.45 27.65
C GLY A 377 19.11 9.70 29.01
N GLN A 378 20.29 9.12 29.28
CA GLN A 378 21.08 9.40 30.48
C GLN A 378 21.72 10.79 30.42
N ALA A 379 22.22 11.21 29.26
CA ALA A 379 22.79 12.56 29.06
C ALA A 379 21.72 13.64 29.28
N GLU A 380 20.53 13.48 28.69
CA GLU A 380 19.40 14.40 28.90
C GLU A 380 18.94 14.47 30.37
N LYS A 381 18.89 13.32 31.08
CA LYS A 381 18.57 13.29 32.51
C LYS A 381 19.64 14.00 33.33
N ARG A 382 20.94 13.84 32.96
CA ARG A 382 22.05 14.55 33.64
C ARG A 382 21.99 16.08 33.39
N GLU A 383 21.65 16.50 32.15
CA GLU A 383 21.47 17.92 31.85
C GLU A 383 20.27 18.54 32.57
N ARG A 384 19.13 17.82 32.61
CA ARG A 384 17.95 18.26 33.39
C ARG A 384 18.25 18.33 34.88
N GLY A 385 19.02 17.36 35.42
CA GLY A 385 19.50 17.39 36.81
C GLY A 385 20.40 18.60 37.07
N LYS A 386 21.37 18.90 36.19
CA LYS A 386 22.24 20.08 36.29
C LYS A 386 21.47 21.39 36.14
N LYS A 387 20.47 21.49 35.29
CA LYS A 387 19.60 22.67 35.16
C LYS A 387 18.72 22.87 36.40
N ASN A 388 18.23 21.78 37.00
CA ASN A 388 17.45 21.86 38.25
C ASN A 388 18.32 22.19 39.47
N SER A 389 19.55 21.64 39.55
CA SER A 389 20.49 22.00 40.63
C SER A 389 20.99 23.45 40.52
N ARG A 390 21.23 23.95 39.29
CA ARG A 390 21.56 25.38 39.05
C ARG A 390 20.38 26.31 39.41
N LYS A 391 19.12 25.90 39.12
CA LYS A 391 17.93 26.63 39.57
C LYS A 391 17.76 26.57 41.10
N ALA A 392 18.08 25.46 41.73
CA ALA A 392 18.04 25.31 43.20
C ALA A 392 19.17 26.07 43.91
N CYS A 393 20.35 26.23 43.25
CA CYS A 393 21.44 27.04 43.79
C CYS A 393 21.16 28.55 43.64
N ALA A 394 20.59 28.96 42.52
CA ALA A 394 20.18 30.35 42.28
C ALA A 394 19.01 30.78 43.17
N THR A 395 18.23 29.88 43.72
CA THR A 395 17.15 30.16 44.68
C THR A 395 17.63 30.20 46.14
N ARG A 396 18.87 29.74 46.46
CA ARG A 396 19.46 29.89 47.80
C ARG A 396 20.05 31.28 48.08
N ASP A 397 20.40 32.03 47.05
CA ASP A 397 20.96 33.40 47.25
C ASP A 397 19.91 34.53 47.22
N SER A 398 18.63 34.20 47.08
CA SER A 398 17.53 35.16 47.21
C SER A 398 16.52 34.78 48.25
N SER A 399 16.97 34.78 49.51
CA SER A 399 16.08 34.75 50.67
C SER A 399 15.41 36.09 50.86
N LYS A 400 14.35 36.35 50.10
CA LYS A 400 13.22 37.24 50.48
C LYS A 400 12.14 37.17 49.40
N GLY A 401 10.99 36.59 49.77
CA GLY A 401 9.73 36.82 49.07
C GLY A 401 9.35 35.86 47.97
N GLY A 402 9.21 34.53 48.22
CA GLY A 402 8.65 33.57 47.28
C GLY A 402 7.15 33.72 47.07
N ARG A 403 6.70 34.53 46.10
CA ARG A 403 5.32 34.49 45.62
C ARG A 403 5.11 33.21 44.80
N LYS A 404 4.28 32.26 45.29
CA LYS A 404 3.80 31.11 44.54
C LYS A 404 3.17 31.61 43.21
N LEU A 405 3.70 31.14 42.06
CA LEU A 405 3.14 31.40 40.75
C LEU A 405 1.65 31.02 40.73
N THR A 406 0.78 32.00 40.47
CA THR A 406 -0.67 31.80 40.40
C THR A 406 -1.02 30.84 39.24
N ARG A 407 -2.12 30.13 39.36
CA ARG A 407 -2.65 29.18 38.32
C ARG A 407 -2.76 29.86 36.94
N LYS A 408 -3.00 31.19 36.93
CA LYS A 408 -3.08 32.02 35.71
C LYS A 408 -1.72 32.18 35.01
N ARG A 409 -0.61 32.26 35.77
CA ARG A 409 0.75 32.40 35.23
C ARG A 409 1.32 31.06 34.73
N ARG A 410 0.92 29.93 35.36
CA ARG A 410 1.23 28.57 34.84
C ARG A 410 0.51 28.30 33.51
N ARG A 411 -0.77 28.69 33.38
CA ARG A 411 -1.52 28.59 32.12
C ARG A 411 -0.93 29.47 31.01
N ALA A 412 -0.45 30.67 31.34
CA ALA A 412 0.17 31.56 30.35
C ALA A 412 1.52 31.03 29.82
N ILE A 413 2.29 30.34 30.68
CA ILE A 413 3.55 29.70 30.25
C ILE A 413 3.23 28.49 29.37
N GLN A 414 2.25 27.66 29.73
CA GLN A 414 1.84 26.50 28.95
C GLN A 414 1.26 26.90 27.57
N THR A 415 0.46 27.96 27.51
CA THR A 415 -0.03 28.53 26.23
C THR A 415 1.05 29.18 25.38
N ALA A 416 2.16 29.63 25.98
CA ALA A 416 3.31 30.13 25.22
C ALA A 416 4.14 28.98 24.61
N GLU A 417 4.34 27.90 25.38
CA GLU A 417 5.01 26.69 24.91
C GLU A 417 4.19 25.99 23.79
N ASP A 418 2.87 25.88 23.95
CA ASP A 418 1.96 25.36 22.92
C ASP A 418 1.98 26.20 21.64
N ARG A 419 2.07 27.56 21.75
CA ARG A 419 2.21 28.45 20.62
C ARG A 419 3.56 28.31 19.91
N GLU A 420 4.64 28.11 20.63
CA GLU A 420 5.96 27.89 20.03
C GLU A 420 6.02 26.55 19.29
N GLU A 421 5.36 25.52 19.80
CA GLU A 421 5.24 24.22 19.16
C GLU A 421 4.42 24.30 17.86
N ILE A 422 3.26 24.94 17.90
CA ILE A 422 2.43 25.22 16.70
C ILE A 422 3.19 26.06 15.66
N ASN A 423 4.00 27.04 16.10
CA ASN A 423 4.79 27.88 15.18
C ASN A 423 5.95 27.09 14.55
N ARG A 424 6.57 26.13 15.27
CA ARG A 424 7.57 25.19 14.72
C ARG A 424 6.96 24.29 13.68
N ASP A 425 5.81 23.69 13.98
CA ASP A 425 5.10 22.80 13.06
C ASP A 425 4.64 23.52 11.80
N ASN A 426 4.10 24.74 11.94
CA ASN A 426 3.74 25.59 10.79
C ASN A 426 4.95 26.02 9.95
N SER A 427 6.10 26.23 10.58
CA SER A 427 7.35 26.57 9.88
C SER A 427 7.88 25.35 9.11
N ALA A 428 7.86 24.16 9.71
CA ALA A 428 8.22 22.90 9.07
C ALA A 428 7.29 22.59 7.89
N LEU A 429 5.97 22.77 8.06
CA LEU A 429 4.98 22.60 6.99
C LEU A 429 5.19 23.56 5.81
N LYS A 430 5.58 24.80 6.08
CA LYS A 430 5.93 25.77 5.03
C LYS A 430 7.19 25.37 4.26
N LYS A 431 8.17 24.80 4.92
CA LYS A 431 9.41 24.30 4.29
C LYS A 431 9.13 23.06 3.44
N LEU A 432 8.28 22.14 3.92
CA LEU A 432 7.82 21.00 3.15
C LEU A 432 7.05 21.43 1.89
N LYS A 433 6.11 22.37 2.03
CA LYS A 433 5.35 22.93 0.89
C LYS A 433 6.23 23.68 -0.13
N LYS A 434 7.39 24.20 0.27
CA LYS A 434 8.38 24.82 -0.62
C LYS A 434 9.37 23.82 -1.22
N GLY A 435 9.30 22.54 -0.85
CA GLY A 435 10.23 21.52 -1.31
C GLY A 435 11.65 21.64 -0.74
N SER A 436 11.81 22.40 0.35
CA SER A 436 13.12 22.62 0.98
C SER A 436 13.46 21.59 2.06
N ILE A 437 12.54 20.70 2.41
CA ILE A 437 12.73 19.53 3.27
C ILE A 437 11.89 18.36 2.72
N THR A 438 12.33 17.13 2.99
CA THR A 438 11.61 15.90 2.61
C THR A 438 10.51 15.57 3.63
N GLU A 439 9.62 14.64 3.28
CA GLU A 439 8.57 14.15 4.22
C GLU A 439 9.18 13.46 5.44
N ASP A 440 10.30 12.78 5.28
CA ASP A 440 11.01 12.13 6.38
C ASP A 440 11.63 13.16 7.34
N GLU A 441 12.24 14.22 6.82
CA GLU A 441 12.76 15.35 7.62
C GLU A 441 11.64 16.14 8.31
N TYR A 442 10.49 16.27 7.66
CA TYR A 442 9.32 16.90 8.28
C TYR A 442 8.79 16.06 9.46
N ALA A 443 8.70 14.75 9.31
CA ALA A 443 8.28 13.83 10.37
C ALA A 443 9.24 13.87 11.57
N GLU A 444 10.54 14.00 11.31
CA GLU A 444 11.58 14.11 12.35
C GLU A 444 11.50 15.46 13.10
N LEU A 445 11.25 16.56 12.40
CA LEU A 445 11.14 17.92 12.97
C LEU A 445 9.86 18.13 13.78
N THR A 446 8.76 17.45 13.44
CA THR A 446 7.46 17.54 14.12
C THR A 446 7.21 16.42 15.13
N GLY A 447 8.16 15.47 15.28
CA GLY A 447 8.01 14.34 16.18
C GLY A 447 6.94 13.34 15.77
N LEU A 448 6.57 13.33 14.50
CA LEU A 448 5.59 12.42 13.90
C LEU A 448 6.22 11.12 13.38
N ASN A 449 7.34 10.71 13.98
CA ASN A 449 7.98 9.42 13.73
C ASN A 449 7.23 8.24 14.33
#